data_1f41efd651a80a2e52533a295cbe25dd
#
_entry.id   1f41efd651a80a2e52533a295cbe25dd
#
_cell.length_a   1.000
_cell.length_b   1.000
_cell.length_c   1.000
_cell.angle_alpha   90.00
_cell.angle_beta   90.00
_cell.angle_gamma   90.00
#
_symmetry.space_group_name_H-M   'P 1'
#
loop_
_entity.id
_entity.type
_entity.pdbx_description
1 polymer ?
#
loop_
_entity_poly.entity_id
_entity_poly.type
_entity_poly.pdbx_seq_one_letter_code
_entity_poly.pdbx_strand_id
1 'polypeptide(L)'
;EGNPHCHVILRGGKLPNYDVANVKICEKELRGAGIIENIMIDCSHGNSEKNHFKQLNVLDDVANQIAEGNNSIIGVMLESNLNEGNQPIPDDLSEIRPGVSITDACISWESTETALRQFAKSISGATSNRNLKSRNGN
;
A
#
# COMPACT_ATOMS: atom_id res chain seq x y z
N GLU A 1 -21.25 -5.99 -18.98
CA GLU A 1 -20.36 -6.90 -18.23
C GLU A 1 -19.35 -6.05 -17.45
N GLY A 2 -19.08 -6.41 -16.19
CA GLY A 2 -18.11 -5.70 -15.36
C GLY A 2 -16.66 -6.14 -15.64
N ASN A 3 -15.70 -5.53 -14.92
CA ASN A 3 -14.30 -5.95 -14.96
C ASN A 3 -14.08 -7.12 -13.97
N PRO A 4 -13.74 -8.34 -14.43
CA PRO A 4 -13.46 -9.48 -13.55
C PRO A 4 -12.13 -9.36 -12.79
N HIS A 5 -11.25 -8.42 -13.18
CA HIS A 5 -9.93 -8.21 -12.58
C HIS A 5 -9.89 -7.01 -11.63
N CYS A 6 -10.97 -6.78 -10.88
CA CYS A 6 -11.00 -5.73 -9.87
C CYS A 6 -10.31 -6.17 -8.58
N HIS A 7 -10.01 -5.19 -7.72
CA HIS A 7 -9.50 -5.39 -6.37
C HIS A 7 -10.11 -4.34 -5.42
N VAL A 8 -10.07 -4.62 -4.13
CA VAL A 8 -10.47 -3.68 -3.09
C VAL A 8 -9.24 -2.92 -2.59
N ILE A 9 -9.40 -1.64 -2.28
CA ILE A 9 -8.36 -0.83 -1.67
C ILE A 9 -8.75 -0.52 -0.22
N LEU A 10 -7.94 -0.95 0.74
CA LEU A 10 -8.05 -0.53 2.14
C LEU A 10 -7.20 0.72 2.34
N ARG A 11 -7.84 1.88 2.47
CA ARG A 11 -7.16 3.19 2.58
C ARG A 11 -7.32 3.85 3.96
N GLY A 12 -7.93 3.14 4.90
CA GLY A 12 -8.35 3.72 6.16
C GLY A 12 -9.62 4.58 6.00
N GLY A 13 -10.19 4.91 7.12
CA GLY A 13 -11.36 5.77 7.23
C GLY A 13 -11.20 6.68 8.45
N LYS A 14 -12.11 6.58 9.43
CA LYS A 14 -11.94 7.22 10.74
C LYS A 14 -10.77 6.63 11.54
N LEU A 15 -10.48 5.36 11.30
CA LEU A 15 -9.36 4.61 11.88
C LEU A 15 -8.60 3.91 10.74
N PRO A 16 -7.31 3.58 10.93
CA PRO A 16 -6.58 2.69 10.05
C PRO A 16 -7.26 1.33 9.89
N ASN A 17 -7.07 0.67 8.74
CA ASN A 17 -7.69 -0.62 8.43
C ASN A 17 -6.75 -1.57 7.65
N TYR A 18 -5.43 -1.40 7.82
CA TYR A 18 -4.41 -2.22 7.15
C TYR A 18 -3.97 -3.45 7.95
N ASP A 19 -4.31 -3.50 9.25
CA ASP A 19 -3.90 -4.57 10.15
C ASP A 19 -4.55 -5.92 9.81
N VAL A 20 -3.96 -6.99 10.34
CA VAL A 20 -4.39 -8.39 10.10
C VAL A 20 -5.88 -8.59 10.34
N ALA A 21 -6.47 -7.96 11.36
CA ALA A 21 -7.88 -8.15 11.71
C ALA A 21 -8.79 -7.54 10.63
N ASN A 22 -8.48 -6.32 10.19
CA ASN A 22 -9.24 -5.63 9.15
C ASN A 22 -9.07 -6.31 7.78
N VAL A 23 -7.87 -6.77 7.44
CA VAL A 23 -7.64 -7.56 6.21
C VAL A 23 -8.48 -8.84 6.22
N LYS A 24 -8.50 -9.58 7.33
CA LYS A 24 -9.35 -10.80 7.44
C LYS A 24 -10.84 -10.51 7.34
N ILE A 25 -11.31 -9.38 7.85
CA ILE A 25 -12.73 -8.96 7.69
C ILE A 25 -13.01 -8.75 6.20
N CYS A 26 -12.16 -8.01 5.49
CA CYS A 26 -12.31 -7.76 4.05
C CYS A 26 -12.28 -9.08 3.24
N GLU A 27 -11.33 -9.98 3.53
CA GLU A 27 -11.27 -11.31 2.91
C GLU A 27 -12.58 -12.09 3.08
N LYS A 28 -13.12 -12.08 4.30
CA LYS A 28 -14.38 -12.77 4.59
C LYS A 28 -15.56 -12.19 3.80
N GLU A 29 -15.63 -10.87 3.69
CA GLU A 29 -16.69 -10.18 2.94
C GLU A 29 -16.60 -10.49 1.44
N LEU A 30 -15.39 -10.42 0.85
CA LEU A 30 -15.15 -10.75 -0.55
C LEU A 30 -15.51 -12.21 -0.84
N ARG A 31 -15.09 -13.14 0.00
CA ARG A 31 -15.41 -14.56 -0.11
C ARG A 31 -16.90 -14.81 -0.01
N GLY A 32 -17.58 -14.14 0.93
CA GLY A 32 -19.04 -14.23 1.10
C GLY A 32 -19.82 -13.71 -0.10
N ALA A 33 -19.25 -12.77 -0.84
CA ALA A 33 -19.81 -12.24 -2.09
C ALA A 33 -19.40 -13.05 -3.34
N GLY A 34 -18.60 -14.12 -3.21
CA GLY A 34 -18.09 -14.89 -4.34
C GLY A 34 -17.06 -14.14 -5.19
N ILE A 35 -16.38 -13.15 -4.62
CA ILE A 35 -15.36 -12.31 -5.28
C ILE A 35 -13.97 -12.79 -4.85
N ILE A 36 -13.02 -12.77 -5.80
CA ILE A 36 -11.62 -13.10 -5.51
C ILE A 36 -11.06 -12.09 -4.49
N GLU A 37 -10.36 -12.61 -3.50
CA GLU A 37 -9.79 -11.84 -2.38
C GLU A 37 -8.53 -11.08 -2.83
N ASN A 38 -8.68 -10.11 -3.71
CA ASN A 38 -7.61 -9.22 -4.16
C ASN A 38 -7.70 -7.89 -3.40
N ILE A 39 -6.73 -7.63 -2.53
CA ILE A 39 -6.68 -6.44 -1.66
C ILE A 39 -5.40 -5.67 -1.94
N MET A 40 -5.52 -4.35 -2.15
CA MET A 40 -4.41 -3.41 -2.14
C MET A 40 -4.45 -2.63 -0.84
N ILE A 41 -3.32 -2.44 -0.19
CA ILE A 41 -3.19 -1.58 0.98
C ILE A 41 -2.63 -0.22 0.55
N ASP A 42 -3.43 0.80 0.76
CA ASP A 42 -2.98 2.19 0.68
C ASP A 42 -2.28 2.54 1.99
N CYS A 43 -0.96 2.73 1.93
CA CYS A 43 -0.14 3.02 3.11
C CYS A 43 -0.28 4.49 3.56
N SER A 44 -0.87 5.36 2.75
CA SER A 44 -1.09 6.77 3.05
C SER A 44 -2.47 7.03 3.69
N HIS A 45 -3.04 8.19 3.48
CA HIS A 45 -4.39 8.62 3.85
C HIS A 45 -4.76 8.27 5.30
N GLY A 46 -5.87 7.56 5.49
CA GLY A 46 -6.35 7.16 6.81
C GLY A 46 -5.46 6.13 7.50
N ASN A 47 -4.78 5.29 6.75
CA ASN A 47 -3.87 4.28 7.28
C ASN A 47 -2.60 4.89 7.91
N SER A 48 -2.10 5.99 7.37
CA SER A 48 -0.99 6.76 7.95
C SER A 48 -1.45 7.88 8.89
N GLU A 49 -2.76 8.02 9.13
CA GLU A 49 -3.34 9.14 9.88
C GLU A 49 -2.89 10.51 9.32
N LYS A 50 -2.71 10.60 8.00
CA LYS A 50 -2.20 11.77 7.25
C LYS A 50 -0.77 12.19 7.61
N ASN A 51 0.00 11.32 8.26
CA ASN A 51 1.42 11.51 8.52
C ASN A 51 2.23 10.70 7.51
N HIS A 52 2.85 11.37 6.53
CA HIS A 52 3.56 10.70 5.44
C HIS A 52 4.68 9.77 5.92
N PHE A 53 5.32 10.03 7.06
CA PHE A 53 6.32 9.12 7.63
C PHE A 53 5.72 7.80 8.12
N LYS A 54 4.47 7.80 8.58
CA LYS A 54 3.79 6.57 9.03
C LYS A 54 3.50 5.59 7.90
N GLN A 55 3.57 6.01 6.64
CA GLN A 55 3.46 5.11 5.50
C GLN A 55 4.47 3.95 5.57
N LEU A 56 5.69 4.24 6.08
CA LEU A 56 6.74 3.23 6.23
C LEU A 56 6.36 2.16 7.26
N ASN A 57 5.73 2.55 8.37
CA ASN A 57 5.26 1.61 9.38
C ASN A 57 4.14 0.72 8.84
N VAL A 58 3.21 1.29 8.05
CA VAL A 58 2.15 0.53 7.39
C VAL A 58 2.75 -0.47 6.40
N LEU A 59 3.74 -0.03 5.61
CA LEU A 59 4.42 -0.88 4.65
C LEU A 59 5.13 -2.07 5.33
N ASP A 60 5.79 -1.83 6.47
CA ASP A 60 6.47 -2.88 7.25
C ASP A 60 5.47 -3.89 7.83
N ASP A 61 4.33 -3.44 8.35
CA ASP A 61 3.26 -4.32 8.83
C ASP A 61 2.74 -5.21 7.69
N VAL A 62 2.44 -4.62 6.54
CA VAL A 62 2.00 -5.34 5.34
C VAL A 62 3.05 -6.37 4.89
N ALA A 63 4.34 -6.02 4.93
CA ALA A 63 5.41 -6.96 4.61
C ALA A 63 5.40 -8.19 5.54
N ASN A 64 5.19 -7.96 6.84
CA ASN A 64 5.09 -9.04 7.84
C ASN A 64 3.87 -9.94 7.56
N GLN A 65 2.70 -9.36 7.29
CA GLN A 65 1.50 -10.13 6.95
C GLN A 65 1.73 -11.03 5.72
N ILE A 66 2.38 -10.51 4.68
CA ILE A 66 2.72 -11.29 3.48
C ILE A 66 3.73 -12.38 3.82
N ALA A 67 4.76 -12.08 4.59
CA ALA A 67 5.79 -13.03 5.00
C ALA A 67 5.21 -14.17 5.87
N GLU A 68 4.22 -13.87 6.70
CA GLU A 68 3.46 -14.83 7.52
C GLU A 68 2.44 -15.65 6.72
N GLY A 69 2.30 -15.40 5.41
CA GLY A 69 1.53 -16.23 4.50
C GLY A 69 0.20 -15.64 4.02
N ASN A 70 -0.08 -14.35 4.28
CA ASN A 70 -1.23 -13.70 3.65
C ASN A 70 -1.08 -13.73 2.12
N ASN A 71 -2.12 -14.17 1.42
CA ASN A 71 -2.14 -14.29 -0.04
C ASN A 71 -3.13 -13.34 -0.72
N SER A 72 -3.95 -12.64 0.03
CA SER A 72 -4.96 -11.72 -0.49
C SER A 72 -4.39 -10.34 -0.80
N ILE A 73 -3.33 -9.92 -0.09
CA ILE A 73 -2.67 -8.64 -0.36
C ILE A 73 -1.85 -8.77 -1.64
N ILE A 74 -2.29 -8.08 -2.70
CA ILE A 74 -1.70 -8.13 -4.04
C ILE A 74 -0.86 -6.90 -4.39
N GLY A 75 -0.94 -5.84 -3.59
CA GLY A 75 -0.20 -4.61 -3.84
C GLY A 75 -0.27 -3.62 -2.69
N VAL A 76 0.60 -2.62 -2.77
CA VAL A 76 0.63 -1.47 -1.86
C VAL A 76 0.64 -0.18 -2.67
N MET A 77 0.18 0.91 -2.05
CA MET A 77 0.27 2.26 -2.59
C MET A 77 1.00 3.15 -1.59
N LEU A 78 1.91 3.98 -2.09
CA LEU A 78 2.67 4.97 -1.34
C LEU A 78 2.55 6.33 -2.01
N GLU A 79 2.42 7.38 -1.23
CA GLU A 79 2.54 8.75 -1.71
C GLU A 79 4.00 9.21 -1.60
N SER A 80 4.63 9.41 -2.74
CA SER A 80 6.05 9.69 -2.90
C SER A 80 6.28 10.83 -3.89
N ASN A 81 7.32 11.63 -3.64
CA ASN A 81 7.79 12.65 -4.59
C ASN A 81 9.34 12.71 -4.54
N LEU A 82 9.96 13.55 -5.35
CA LEU A 82 11.43 13.72 -5.33
C LEU A 82 11.90 14.18 -3.95
N ASN A 83 11.21 15.18 -3.36
CA ASN A 83 11.46 15.70 -2.03
C ASN A 83 10.27 15.44 -1.11
N GLU A 84 10.52 15.28 0.17
CA GLU A 84 9.48 15.01 1.16
C GLU A 84 8.60 16.22 1.48
N GLY A 85 7.44 15.93 2.08
CA GLY A 85 6.50 16.92 2.56
C GLY A 85 5.54 17.41 1.48
N ASN A 86 5.00 18.60 1.73
CA ASN A 86 4.16 19.32 0.79
C ASN A 86 4.37 20.83 0.89
N GLN A 87 3.76 21.56 -0.04
CA GLN A 87 3.76 23.02 -0.09
C GLN A 87 2.42 23.54 -0.58
N PRO A 88 1.98 24.72 -0.15
CA PRO A 88 0.83 25.37 -0.77
C PRO A 88 1.20 25.82 -2.20
N ILE A 89 0.19 26.02 -3.04
CA ILE A 89 0.38 26.69 -4.33
C ILE A 89 0.49 28.19 -4.04
N PRO A 90 1.64 28.85 -4.30
CA PRO A 90 1.80 30.29 -4.09
C PRO A 90 1.09 31.09 -5.19
N ASP A 91 0.84 32.37 -4.92
CA ASP A 91 0.30 33.29 -5.94
C ASP A 91 1.28 33.47 -7.11
N ASP A 92 2.55 33.55 -6.83
CA ASP A 92 3.62 33.51 -7.83
C ASP A 92 4.11 32.07 -8.05
N LEU A 93 3.72 31.47 -9.18
CA LEU A 93 4.09 30.10 -9.51
C LEU A 93 5.59 29.87 -9.67
N SER A 94 6.40 30.94 -9.83
CA SER A 94 7.86 30.81 -9.86
C SER A 94 8.48 30.43 -8.50
N GLU A 95 7.72 30.58 -7.41
CA GLU A 95 8.13 30.20 -6.07
C GLU A 95 7.88 28.71 -5.74
N ILE A 96 7.18 27.99 -6.64
CA ILE A 96 6.96 26.54 -6.45
C ILE A 96 8.31 25.81 -6.43
N ARG A 97 8.53 25.05 -5.36
CA ARG A 97 9.71 24.17 -5.23
C ARG A 97 9.50 22.91 -6.06
N PRO A 98 10.26 22.67 -7.12
CA PRO A 98 10.16 21.44 -7.91
C PRO A 98 10.36 20.18 -7.05
N GLY A 99 9.57 19.13 -7.30
CA GLY A 99 9.69 17.85 -6.61
C GLY A 99 9.08 17.81 -5.21
N VAL A 100 8.37 18.84 -4.77
CA VAL A 100 7.58 18.87 -3.53
C VAL A 100 6.10 18.86 -3.89
N SER A 101 5.31 17.98 -3.25
CA SER A 101 3.86 17.87 -3.48
C SER A 101 3.13 19.18 -3.22
N ILE A 102 2.11 19.47 -4.02
CA ILE A 102 1.18 20.61 -3.82
C ILE A 102 -0.17 20.14 -3.26
N THR A 103 -0.28 18.88 -2.90
CA THR A 103 -1.45 18.26 -2.29
C THR A 103 -1.05 17.62 -0.96
N ASP A 104 -1.26 16.32 -0.78
CA ASP A 104 -0.88 15.61 0.43
C ASP A 104 0.65 15.44 0.55
N ALA A 105 1.15 15.42 1.78
CA ALA A 105 2.58 15.29 2.05
C ALA A 105 3.08 13.90 1.65
N CYS A 106 4.16 13.86 0.89
CA CYS A 106 4.80 12.66 0.37
C CYS A 106 6.07 12.30 1.14
N ILE A 107 6.47 11.04 1.13
CA ILE A 107 7.85 10.64 1.45
C ILE A 107 8.78 11.00 0.29
N SER A 108 10.08 11.18 0.57
CA SER A 108 11.08 11.45 -0.47
C SER A 108 11.32 10.22 -1.36
N TRP A 109 11.87 10.44 -2.55
CA TRP A 109 12.30 9.34 -3.44
C TRP A 109 13.31 8.42 -2.76
N GLU A 110 14.28 8.97 -2.04
CA GLU A 110 15.30 8.20 -1.33
C GLU A 110 14.67 7.27 -0.27
N SER A 111 13.74 7.79 0.52
CA SER A 111 12.97 7.00 1.50
C SER A 111 12.14 5.93 0.81
N THR A 112 11.50 6.26 -0.32
CA THR A 112 10.69 5.32 -1.11
C THR A 112 11.54 4.19 -1.67
N GLU A 113 12.68 4.49 -2.28
CA GLU A 113 13.59 3.47 -2.84
C GLU A 113 14.06 2.51 -1.74
N THR A 114 14.50 3.06 -0.60
CA THR A 114 14.95 2.27 0.55
C THR A 114 13.84 1.35 1.06
N ALA A 115 12.65 1.90 1.28
CA ALA A 115 11.50 1.16 1.79
C ALA A 115 11.07 0.04 0.83
N LEU A 116 10.99 0.30 -0.48
CA LEU A 116 10.60 -0.70 -1.46
C LEU A 116 11.64 -1.82 -1.60
N ARG A 117 12.93 -1.51 -1.51
CA ARG A 117 13.99 -2.52 -1.50
C ARG A 117 13.91 -3.42 -0.26
N GLN A 118 13.65 -2.83 0.90
CA GLN A 118 13.46 -3.57 2.15
C GLN A 118 12.20 -4.44 2.09
N PHE A 119 11.08 -3.88 1.65
CA PHE A 119 9.83 -4.58 1.45
C PHE A 119 10.00 -5.80 0.53
N ALA A 120 10.60 -5.61 -0.65
CA ALA A 120 10.86 -6.70 -1.59
C ALA A 120 11.72 -7.82 -0.98
N LYS A 121 12.73 -7.46 -0.18
CA LYS A 121 13.55 -8.44 0.54
C LYS A 121 12.73 -9.23 1.57
N SER A 122 11.89 -8.56 2.33
CA SER A 122 11.06 -9.17 3.39
C SER A 122 10.07 -10.18 2.83
N ILE A 123 9.47 -9.91 1.66
CA ILE A 123 8.45 -10.77 1.05
C ILE A 123 9.00 -11.81 0.07
N SER A 124 10.30 -11.82 -0.22
CA SER A 124 10.92 -12.66 -1.28
C SER A 124 10.64 -14.14 -1.11
N GLY A 125 10.70 -14.66 0.12
CA GLY A 125 10.42 -16.07 0.42
C GLY A 125 8.94 -16.44 0.22
N ALA A 126 8.03 -15.58 0.61
CA ALA A 126 6.58 -15.80 0.49
C ALA A 126 6.13 -15.77 -0.98
N THR A 127 6.65 -14.83 -1.78
CA THR A 127 6.32 -14.71 -3.20
C THR A 127 6.82 -15.88 -4.04
N SER A 128 7.99 -16.45 -3.69
CA SER A 128 8.50 -17.67 -4.32
C SER A 128 7.55 -18.87 -4.11
N ASN A 129 6.98 -19.00 -2.91
CA ASN A 129 6.02 -20.05 -2.59
C ASN A 129 4.66 -19.87 -3.30
N ARG A 130 4.22 -18.63 -3.54
CA ARG A 130 3.01 -18.33 -4.34
C ARG A 130 3.16 -18.84 -5.78
N ASN A 131 4.30 -18.54 -6.41
CA ASN A 131 4.61 -18.97 -7.79
C ASN A 131 4.67 -20.48 -7.96
N LEU A 132 5.12 -21.23 -6.94
CA LEU A 132 5.13 -22.69 -6.96
C LEU A 132 3.72 -23.29 -6.88
N LYS A 133 2.83 -22.71 -6.07
CA LYS A 133 1.44 -23.17 -5.95
C LYS A 133 0.62 -22.91 -7.22
N SER A 134 0.84 -21.78 -7.90
CA SER A 134 0.14 -21.47 -9.17
C SER A 134 0.59 -22.36 -10.33
N ARG A 135 1.82 -22.92 -10.30
CA ARG A 135 2.33 -23.86 -11.33
C ARG A 135 1.88 -25.29 -11.13
N ASN A 136 1.49 -25.66 -9.92
CA ASN A 136 1.08 -27.04 -9.57
C ASN A 136 -0.45 -27.21 -9.49
N GLY A 137 -1.22 -26.18 -9.82
CA GLY A 137 -2.70 -26.13 -9.73
C GLY A 137 -3.41 -26.13 -11.08
N ASN A 138 -2.87 -26.80 -12.09
CA ASN A 138 -3.55 -27.14 -13.35
C ASN A 138 -3.65 -28.67 -13.48
#